data_a3827a9bc7d38af7535769d01ec4c384
#
_entry.id   a3827a9bc7d38af7535769d01ec4c384
#
_cell.length_a   1.000
_cell.length_b   1.000
_cell.length_c   1.000
_cell.angle_alpha   90.00
_cell.angle_beta   90.00
_cell.angle_gamma   90.00
#
_symmetry.space_group_name_H-M   'P 1'
#
loop_
_entity.id
_entity.type
_entity.pdbx_description
1 polymer ?
#
loop_
_entity_poly.entity_id
_entity_poly.type
_entity_poly.pdbx_seq_one_letter_code
_entity_poly.pdbx_strand_id
1 'polypeptide(L)'
;QMCLNRVGAGINAIVDCLYSPFVVVFAFVLLNETLSPLQLAGMVVVIAGVMITSKAIPPAGATRRDLLVGIVWGAAAMATLAIAVVWAKPVLVGGSLLWATTFRQVATFAFMAPVALAHPRRREFWSVFRPRADWRFMLPATVLGSFVALLLWLAGMKYTEAGSAAIINQTSTVFILVLASVFLKEPFTARRWAAAGLAIGGILMVTFG
;
A
#
# COMPACT_ATOMS: atom_id res chain seq x y z
N GLN A 1 6.28 -4.19 10.00
CA GLN A 1 5.86 -4.67 11.33
C GLN A 1 6.52 -3.90 12.50
N MET A 2 7.82 -3.55 12.41
CA MET A 2 8.48 -2.76 13.48
C MET A 2 7.85 -1.37 13.69
N CYS A 3 7.44 -0.69 12.62
CA CYS A 3 6.72 0.58 12.70
C CYS A 3 5.36 0.35 13.39
N LEU A 4 4.53 -0.54 12.86
CA LEU A 4 3.18 -0.81 13.37
C LEU A 4 3.18 -1.14 14.87
N ASN A 5 4.12 -1.96 15.33
CA ASN A 5 4.21 -2.37 16.73
C ASN A 5 4.62 -1.23 17.68
N ARG A 6 5.36 -0.23 17.19
CA ARG A 6 5.86 0.90 18.00
C ARG A 6 4.93 2.11 17.98
N VAL A 7 4.34 2.41 16.83
CA VAL A 7 3.55 3.64 16.64
C VAL A 7 2.05 3.41 16.55
N GLY A 8 1.61 2.16 16.42
CA GLY A 8 0.20 1.82 16.27
C GLY A 8 -0.34 2.06 14.84
N ALA A 9 -1.53 1.51 14.56
CA ALA A 9 -2.10 1.49 13.21
C ALA A 9 -2.40 2.89 12.65
N GLY A 10 -2.84 3.84 13.50
CA GLY A 10 -3.19 5.19 13.07
C GLY A 10 -1.98 5.99 12.58
N ILE A 11 -0.88 5.97 13.33
CA ILE A 11 0.36 6.67 12.94
C ILE A 11 1.01 5.93 11.76
N ASN A 12 0.96 4.60 11.73
CA ASN A 12 1.47 3.84 10.59
C ASN A 12 0.77 4.22 9.29
N ALA A 13 -0.56 4.39 9.29
CA ALA A 13 -1.30 4.82 8.10
C ALA A 13 -0.86 6.22 7.61
N ILE A 14 -0.49 7.13 8.52
CA ILE A 14 0.06 8.45 8.16
C ILE A 14 1.46 8.29 7.53
N VAL A 15 2.29 7.41 8.09
CA VAL A 15 3.62 7.13 7.54
C VAL A 15 3.53 6.47 6.17
N ASP A 16 2.55 5.59 5.95
CA ASP A 16 2.31 4.95 4.66
C ASP A 16 1.93 5.96 3.57
N CYS A 17 1.35 7.13 3.93
CA CYS A 17 1.09 8.22 2.98
C CYS A 17 2.37 8.82 2.38
N LEU A 18 3.54 8.65 3.03
CA LEU A 18 4.83 9.11 2.49
C LEU A 18 5.25 8.33 1.23
N TYR A 19 4.63 7.19 0.96
CA TYR A 19 4.90 6.40 -0.24
C TYR A 19 4.70 7.23 -1.52
N SER A 20 3.56 7.94 -1.67
CA SER A 20 3.28 8.72 -2.87
C SER A 20 4.27 9.87 -3.10
N PRO A 21 4.59 10.74 -2.12
CA PRO A 21 5.64 11.72 -2.27
C PRO A 21 7.00 11.14 -2.65
N PHE A 22 7.40 10.02 -2.05
CA PHE A 22 8.66 9.37 -2.41
C PHE A 22 8.64 8.83 -3.84
N VAL A 23 7.55 8.21 -4.29
CA VAL A 23 7.42 7.76 -5.69
C VAL A 23 7.52 8.95 -6.64
N VAL A 24 6.85 10.06 -6.36
CA VAL A 24 6.90 11.27 -7.18
C VAL A 24 8.35 11.80 -7.29
N VAL A 25 9.03 11.92 -6.16
CA VAL A 25 10.44 12.39 -6.15
C VAL A 25 11.34 11.44 -6.92
N PHE A 26 11.24 10.14 -6.70
CA PHE A 26 12.07 9.17 -7.41
C PHE A 26 11.71 9.04 -8.89
N ALA A 27 10.43 9.16 -9.27
CA ALA A 27 10.00 9.17 -10.65
C ALA A 27 10.55 10.40 -11.40
N PHE A 28 10.54 11.57 -10.76
CA PHE A 28 11.17 12.77 -11.30
C PHE A 28 12.68 12.58 -11.51
N VAL A 29 13.38 12.07 -10.50
CA VAL A 29 14.86 11.94 -10.54
C VAL A 29 15.32 10.82 -11.47
N LEU A 30 14.64 9.66 -11.49
CA LEU A 30 15.11 8.46 -12.19
C LEU A 30 14.47 8.27 -13.56
N LEU A 31 13.23 8.74 -13.75
CA LEU A 31 12.46 8.53 -14.98
C LEU A 31 12.20 9.83 -15.74
N ASN A 32 12.59 11.00 -15.19
CA ASN A 32 12.25 12.34 -15.70
C ASN A 32 10.73 12.53 -15.88
N GLU A 33 9.89 11.83 -15.08
CA GLU A 33 8.46 12.04 -15.05
C GLU A 33 8.15 13.33 -14.29
N THR A 34 7.32 14.20 -14.87
CA THR A 34 6.90 15.44 -14.23
C THR A 34 5.39 15.41 -14.02
N LEU A 35 4.97 15.69 -12.80
CA LEU A 35 3.55 15.87 -12.53
C LEU A 35 3.12 17.31 -12.79
N SER A 36 1.90 17.47 -13.30
CA SER A 36 1.29 18.79 -13.43
C SER A 36 1.02 19.41 -12.04
N PRO A 37 0.91 20.74 -11.94
CA PRO A 37 0.51 21.39 -10.69
C PRO A 37 -0.82 20.87 -10.14
N LEU A 38 -1.75 20.50 -11.03
CA LEU A 38 -3.05 19.95 -10.64
C LEU A 38 -2.92 18.55 -10.04
N GLN A 39 -2.04 17.70 -10.59
CA GLN A 39 -1.72 16.38 -10.04
C GLN A 39 -1.05 16.48 -8.66
N LEU A 40 -0.14 17.44 -8.48
CA LEU A 40 0.49 17.69 -7.17
C LEU A 40 -0.55 18.17 -6.14
N ALA A 41 -1.46 19.06 -6.53
CA ALA A 41 -2.56 19.49 -5.67
C ALA A 41 -3.48 18.30 -5.31
N GLY A 42 -3.80 17.44 -6.28
CA GLY A 42 -4.55 16.20 -6.07
C GLY A 42 -3.87 15.27 -5.06
N MET A 43 -2.56 15.12 -5.14
CA MET A 43 -1.78 14.34 -4.16
C MET A 43 -1.95 14.88 -2.74
N VAL A 44 -1.83 16.19 -2.55
CA VAL A 44 -2.02 16.83 -1.24
C VAL A 44 -3.43 16.60 -0.71
N VAL A 45 -4.45 16.72 -1.57
CA VAL A 45 -5.85 16.50 -1.21
C VAL A 45 -6.10 15.04 -0.79
N VAL A 46 -5.57 14.06 -1.51
CA VAL A 46 -5.69 12.63 -1.16
C VAL A 46 -5.01 12.35 0.19
N ILE A 47 -3.78 12.84 0.39
CA ILE A 47 -3.06 12.67 1.65
C ILE A 47 -3.83 13.30 2.82
N ALA A 48 -4.37 14.51 2.65
CA ALA A 48 -5.19 15.17 3.66
C ALA A 48 -6.43 14.33 4.00
N GLY A 49 -7.11 13.74 3.01
CA GLY A 49 -8.22 12.80 3.21
C GLY A 49 -7.85 11.62 4.09
N VAL A 50 -6.71 10.97 3.81
CA VAL A 50 -6.22 9.85 4.63
C VAL A 50 -5.85 10.31 6.05
N MET A 51 -5.18 11.44 6.20
CA MET A 51 -4.80 11.98 7.52
C MET A 51 -6.02 12.32 8.39
N ILE A 52 -7.10 12.81 7.81
CA ILE A 52 -8.35 13.09 8.53
C ILE A 52 -8.94 11.81 9.14
N THR A 53 -8.85 10.67 8.47
CA THR A 53 -9.40 9.40 8.99
C THR A 53 -8.46 8.70 9.95
N SER A 54 -7.16 8.89 9.81
CA SER A 54 -6.15 8.23 10.64
C SER A 54 -6.14 8.86 12.04
N LYS A 55 -6.42 8.05 13.06
CA LYS A 55 -6.26 8.50 14.45
C LYS A 55 -4.80 8.34 14.85
N ALA A 56 -4.09 9.44 14.97
CA ALA A 56 -2.71 9.47 15.46
C ALA A 56 -2.65 9.28 17.00
N ILE A 57 -3.18 8.17 17.50
CA ILE A 57 -3.14 7.84 18.93
C ILE A 57 -1.97 6.90 19.15
N PRO A 58 -0.93 7.34 19.89
CA PRO A 58 0.18 6.47 20.24
C PRO A 58 -0.30 5.30 21.12
N PRO A 59 0.35 4.13 21.05
CA PRO A 59 0.11 3.04 22.01
C PRO A 59 0.36 3.51 23.44
N ALA A 60 -0.39 2.94 24.40
CA ALA A 60 -0.20 3.22 25.81
C ALA A 60 1.24 2.87 26.23
N GLY A 61 1.93 3.82 26.87
CA GLY A 61 3.31 3.65 27.32
C GLY A 61 4.40 3.87 26.26
N ALA A 62 4.05 4.26 25.02
CA ALA A 62 5.04 4.58 24.00
C ALA A 62 5.83 5.85 24.36
N THR A 63 7.16 5.74 24.34
CA THR A 63 8.04 6.89 24.57
C THR A 63 8.19 7.71 23.28
N ARG A 64 8.59 9.00 23.40
CA ARG A 64 8.91 9.84 22.22
C ARG A 64 9.98 9.19 21.34
N ARG A 65 10.95 8.51 21.94
CA ARG A 65 12.00 7.80 21.23
C ARG A 65 11.43 6.63 20.41
N ASP A 66 10.52 5.85 20.97
CA ASP A 66 9.88 4.73 20.27
C ASP A 66 9.08 5.22 19.07
N LEU A 67 8.37 6.33 19.22
CA LEU A 67 7.61 6.95 18.13
C LEU A 67 8.54 7.44 17.02
N LEU A 68 9.59 8.18 17.34
CA LEU A 68 10.55 8.67 16.35
C LEU A 68 11.25 7.51 15.62
N VAL A 69 11.74 6.52 16.35
CA VAL A 69 12.36 5.33 15.74
C VAL A 69 11.37 4.59 14.84
N GLY A 70 10.11 4.42 15.29
CA GLY A 70 9.08 3.78 14.50
C GLY A 70 8.75 4.55 13.20
N ILE A 71 8.64 5.88 13.29
CA ILE A 71 8.38 6.75 12.12
C ILE A 71 9.55 6.71 11.14
N VAL A 72 10.80 6.81 11.62
CA VAL A 72 11.99 6.74 10.77
C VAL A 72 12.09 5.40 10.04
N TRP A 73 11.86 4.28 10.73
CA TRP A 73 11.84 2.96 10.09
C TRP A 73 10.69 2.82 9.08
N GLY A 74 9.52 3.37 9.40
CA GLY A 74 8.40 3.39 8.47
C GLY A 74 8.68 4.23 7.22
N ALA A 75 9.20 5.44 7.40
CA ALA A 75 9.61 6.31 6.29
C ALA A 75 10.71 5.68 5.41
N ALA A 76 11.71 5.06 6.02
CA ALA A 76 12.75 4.33 5.30
C ALA A 76 12.17 3.14 4.51
N ALA A 77 11.21 2.41 5.07
CA ALA A 77 10.53 1.32 4.37
C ALA A 77 9.73 1.84 3.16
N MET A 78 9.00 2.95 3.31
CA MET A 78 8.26 3.58 2.21
C MET A 78 9.18 4.11 1.13
N ALA A 79 10.30 4.73 1.49
CA ALA A 79 11.31 5.19 0.53
C ALA A 79 11.94 4.02 -0.22
N THR A 80 12.29 2.93 0.47
CA THR A 80 12.84 1.72 -0.16
C THR A 80 11.83 1.07 -1.12
N LEU A 81 10.55 1.02 -0.73
CA LEU A 81 9.50 0.51 -1.59
C LEU A 81 9.32 1.40 -2.83
N ALA A 82 9.29 2.71 -2.64
CA ALA A 82 9.11 3.68 -3.72
C ALA A 82 10.25 3.60 -4.74
N ILE A 83 11.51 3.59 -4.31
CA ILE A 83 12.66 3.46 -5.22
C ILE A 83 12.66 2.13 -5.97
N ALA A 84 12.31 1.03 -5.30
CA ALA A 84 12.24 -0.29 -5.91
C ALA A 84 11.16 -0.35 -7.02
N VAL A 85 10.00 0.26 -6.78
CA VAL A 85 8.90 0.31 -7.74
C VAL A 85 9.25 1.19 -8.95
N VAL A 86 9.78 2.38 -8.71
CA VAL A 86 10.19 3.31 -9.78
C VAL A 86 11.31 2.69 -10.63
N TRP A 87 12.28 2.05 -10.00
CA TRP A 87 13.38 1.41 -10.71
C TRP A 87 12.94 0.19 -11.53
N ALA A 88 11.92 -0.53 -11.07
CA ALA A 88 11.36 -1.66 -11.82
C ALA A 88 10.49 -1.24 -13.02
N LYS A 89 10.03 0.01 -13.07
CA LYS A 89 9.09 0.49 -14.10
C LYS A 89 9.59 0.34 -15.53
N PRO A 90 10.84 0.66 -15.91
CA PRO A 90 11.32 0.48 -17.29
C PRO A 90 11.25 -0.98 -17.75
N VAL A 91 11.58 -1.92 -16.86
CA VAL A 91 11.49 -3.36 -17.15
C VAL A 91 10.04 -3.79 -17.30
N LEU A 92 9.15 -3.24 -16.49
CA LEU A 92 7.72 -3.53 -16.54
C LEU A 92 7.07 -3.02 -17.83
N VAL A 93 7.44 -1.82 -18.28
CA VAL A 93 6.93 -1.22 -19.53
C VAL A 93 7.36 -2.05 -20.75
N GLY A 94 8.62 -2.50 -20.80
CA GLY A 94 9.16 -3.30 -21.89
C GLY A 94 8.75 -4.77 -21.89
N GLY A 95 8.24 -5.30 -20.76
CA GLY A 95 7.94 -6.72 -20.57
C GLY A 95 6.45 -7.07 -20.59
N SER A 96 6.18 -8.38 -20.56
CA SER A 96 4.82 -8.89 -20.34
C SER A 96 4.41 -8.73 -18.87
N LEU A 97 3.22 -8.18 -18.64
CA LEU A 97 2.65 -7.99 -17.30
C LEU A 97 2.50 -9.32 -16.56
N LEU A 98 2.03 -10.36 -17.26
CA LEU A 98 1.88 -11.70 -16.69
C LEU A 98 3.23 -12.30 -16.31
N TRP A 99 4.25 -12.12 -17.15
CA TRP A 99 5.60 -12.57 -16.85
C TRP A 99 6.17 -11.87 -15.60
N ALA A 100 6.05 -10.56 -15.52
CA ALA A 100 6.53 -9.79 -14.38
C ALA A 100 5.83 -10.18 -13.08
N THR A 101 4.50 -10.38 -13.13
CA THR A 101 3.71 -10.82 -11.98
C THR A 101 4.11 -12.22 -11.53
N THR A 102 4.20 -13.16 -12.47
CA THR A 102 4.57 -14.55 -12.18
C THR A 102 5.98 -14.65 -11.64
N PHE A 103 6.94 -13.96 -12.27
CA PHE A 103 8.33 -13.93 -11.81
C PHE A 103 8.45 -13.41 -10.38
N ARG A 104 7.76 -12.30 -10.06
CA ARG A 104 7.71 -11.74 -8.71
C ARG A 104 7.15 -12.74 -7.69
N GLN A 105 6.06 -13.44 -8.03
CA GLN A 105 5.45 -14.44 -7.13
C GLN A 105 6.38 -15.64 -6.91
N VAL A 106 6.99 -16.14 -7.98
CA VAL A 106 7.96 -17.25 -7.89
C VAL A 106 9.18 -16.85 -7.08
N ALA A 107 9.73 -15.66 -7.32
CA ALA A 107 10.86 -15.14 -6.53
C ALA A 107 10.50 -15.00 -5.05
N THR A 108 9.32 -14.44 -4.74
CA THR A 108 8.85 -14.32 -3.35
C THR A 108 8.73 -15.70 -2.70
N PHE A 109 8.17 -16.68 -3.40
CA PHE A 109 8.07 -18.04 -2.90
C PHE A 109 9.46 -18.67 -2.69
N ALA A 110 10.37 -18.52 -3.65
CA ALA A 110 11.72 -19.05 -3.56
C ALA A 110 12.52 -18.51 -2.36
N PHE A 111 12.34 -17.20 -2.04
CA PHE A 111 12.98 -16.61 -0.86
C PHE A 111 12.27 -16.96 0.45
N MET A 112 10.95 -17.09 0.44
CA MET A 112 10.19 -17.38 1.65
C MET A 112 10.20 -18.86 2.04
N ALA A 113 10.25 -19.77 1.07
CA ALA A 113 10.23 -21.21 1.32
C ALA A 113 11.38 -21.70 2.22
N PRO A 114 12.66 -21.32 1.99
CA PRO A 114 13.76 -21.70 2.91
C PRO A 114 13.56 -21.17 4.32
N VAL A 115 13.09 -19.93 4.45
CA VAL A 115 12.81 -19.30 5.75
C VAL A 115 11.69 -20.04 6.48
N ALA A 116 10.62 -20.41 5.79
CA ALA A 116 9.50 -21.16 6.35
C ALA A 116 9.91 -22.59 6.76
N LEU A 117 10.80 -23.23 5.98
CA LEU A 117 11.34 -24.56 6.28
C LEU A 117 12.30 -24.55 7.49
N ALA A 118 13.13 -23.51 7.61
CA ALA A 118 14.08 -23.35 8.70
C ALA A 118 13.44 -22.87 10.01
N HIS A 119 12.20 -22.35 9.97
CA HIS A 119 11.55 -21.77 11.13
C HIS A 119 11.15 -22.84 12.16
N PRO A 120 11.36 -22.61 13.48
CA PRO A 120 11.00 -23.57 14.54
C PRO A 120 9.53 -24.01 14.51
N ARG A 121 8.62 -23.09 14.11
CA ARG A 121 7.18 -23.35 13.99
C ARG A 121 6.74 -23.79 12.60
N ARG A 122 7.60 -24.44 11.83
CA ARG A 122 7.30 -24.89 10.46
C ARG A 122 6.02 -25.72 10.34
N ARG A 123 5.67 -26.51 11.37
CA ARG A 123 4.43 -27.31 11.38
C ARG A 123 3.17 -26.45 11.34
N GLU A 124 3.19 -25.27 11.97
CA GLU A 124 2.07 -24.32 11.95
C GLU A 124 1.92 -23.70 10.54
N PHE A 125 3.02 -23.33 9.88
CA PHE A 125 2.98 -22.83 8.50
C PHE A 125 2.38 -23.88 7.54
N TRP A 126 2.80 -25.12 7.64
CA TRP A 126 2.29 -26.18 6.79
C TRP A 126 0.87 -26.62 7.15
N SER A 127 0.39 -26.34 8.36
CA SER A 127 -0.99 -26.63 8.77
C SER A 127 -2.03 -25.82 7.99
N VAL A 128 -1.64 -24.66 7.42
CA VAL A 128 -2.51 -23.83 6.58
C VAL A 128 -2.89 -24.54 5.28
N PHE A 129 -2.03 -25.44 4.79
CA PHE A 129 -2.31 -26.23 3.58
C PHE A 129 -3.21 -27.46 3.83
N ARG A 130 -3.58 -27.73 5.08
CA ARG A 130 -4.56 -28.78 5.36
C ARG A 130 -5.95 -28.29 5.01
N PRO A 131 -6.73 -29.05 4.22
CA PRO A 131 -8.09 -28.67 3.86
C PRO A 131 -8.96 -28.42 5.09
N ARG A 132 -9.55 -27.24 5.17
CA ARG A 132 -10.49 -26.84 6.21
C ARG A 132 -11.73 -26.21 5.56
N ALA A 133 -12.83 -26.14 6.26
CA ALA A 133 -14.04 -25.49 5.77
C ALA A 133 -13.82 -24.03 5.33
N ASP A 134 -12.84 -23.36 5.90
CA ASP A 134 -12.48 -21.97 5.61
C ASP A 134 -11.82 -21.78 4.22
N TRP A 135 -11.33 -22.86 3.61
CA TRP A 135 -10.65 -22.80 2.30
C TRP A 135 -11.54 -22.24 1.19
N ARG A 136 -12.85 -22.46 1.28
CA ARG A 136 -13.83 -21.89 0.34
C ARG A 136 -13.80 -20.35 0.28
N PHE A 137 -13.37 -19.69 1.37
CA PHE A 137 -13.20 -18.24 1.44
C PHE A 137 -11.74 -17.83 1.27
N MET A 138 -10.81 -18.61 1.84
CA MET A 138 -9.38 -18.31 1.79
C MET A 138 -8.81 -18.38 0.36
N LEU A 139 -9.18 -19.37 -0.44
CA LEU A 139 -8.68 -19.51 -1.81
C LEU A 139 -9.09 -18.32 -2.70
N PRO A 140 -10.39 -17.98 -2.81
CA PRO A 140 -10.79 -16.80 -3.59
C PRO A 140 -10.14 -15.51 -3.07
N ALA A 141 -10.09 -15.32 -1.75
CA ALA A 141 -9.47 -14.14 -1.16
C ALA A 141 -7.98 -14.04 -1.48
N THR A 142 -7.25 -15.16 -1.45
CA THR A 142 -5.83 -15.19 -1.81
C THR A 142 -5.61 -14.95 -3.31
N VAL A 143 -6.39 -15.57 -4.17
CA VAL A 143 -6.29 -15.36 -5.63
C VAL A 143 -6.61 -13.91 -5.99
N LEU A 144 -7.71 -13.37 -5.46
CA LEU A 144 -8.10 -11.98 -5.73
C LEU A 144 -7.09 -10.99 -5.13
N GLY A 145 -6.70 -11.17 -3.86
CA GLY A 145 -5.85 -10.22 -3.14
C GLY A 145 -4.38 -10.31 -3.53
N SER A 146 -3.85 -11.51 -3.81
CA SER A 146 -2.41 -11.67 -4.09
C SER A 146 -2.07 -11.73 -5.57
N PHE A 147 -2.96 -12.23 -6.43
CA PHE A 147 -2.69 -12.34 -7.85
C PHE A 147 -3.41 -11.26 -8.66
N VAL A 148 -4.75 -11.21 -8.59
CA VAL A 148 -5.52 -10.25 -9.41
C VAL A 148 -5.23 -8.81 -8.99
N ALA A 149 -5.23 -8.52 -7.70
CA ALA A 149 -4.93 -7.19 -7.20
C ALA A 149 -3.50 -6.74 -7.55
N LEU A 150 -2.52 -7.64 -7.45
CA LEU A 150 -1.14 -7.36 -7.85
C LEU A 150 -1.03 -7.11 -9.35
N LEU A 151 -1.71 -7.91 -10.17
CA LEU A 151 -1.71 -7.75 -11.62
C LEU A 151 -2.32 -6.40 -12.04
N LEU A 152 -3.44 -6.01 -11.43
CA LEU A 152 -4.08 -4.73 -11.67
C LEU A 152 -3.20 -3.56 -11.20
N TRP A 153 -2.54 -3.71 -10.05
CA TRP A 153 -1.61 -2.70 -9.52
C TRP A 153 -0.40 -2.52 -10.45
N LEU A 154 0.21 -3.61 -10.92
CA LEU A 154 1.30 -3.56 -11.90
C LEU A 154 0.83 -3.01 -13.25
N ALA A 155 -0.39 -3.30 -13.67
CA ALA A 155 -0.98 -2.70 -14.86
C ALA A 155 -1.11 -1.18 -14.73
N GLY A 156 -1.60 -0.70 -13.59
CA GLY A 156 -1.62 0.73 -13.29
C GLY A 156 -0.24 1.38 -13.41
N MET A 157 0.79 0.76 -12.81
CA MET A 157 2.17 1.25 -12.91
C MET A 157 2.77 1.17 -14.32
N LYS A 158 2.35 0.19 -15.13
CA LYS A 158 2.81 0.03 -16.51
C LYS A 158 2.23 1.07 -17.47
N TYR A 159 0.94 1.33 -17.35
CA TYR A 159 0.18 2.13 -18.31
C TYR A 159 -0.04 3.58 -17.87
N THR A 160 0.43 3.96 -16.69
CA THR A 160 0.30 5.30 -16.13
C THR A 160 1.67 5.78 -15.64
N GLU A 161 1.86 7.08 -15.47
CA GLU A 161 3.03 7.62 -14.79
C GLU A 161 3.11 7.09 -13.35
N ALA A 162 4.33 6.81 -12.88
CA ALA A 162 4.54 6.21 -11.57
C ALA A 162 3.98 7.08 -10.44
N GLY A 163 4.15 8.41 -10.57
CA GLY A 163 3.62 9.37 -9.62
C GLY A 163 2.10 9.31 -9.52
N SER A 164 1.41 9.41 -10.67
CA SER A 164 -0.06 9.34 -10.75
C SER A 164 -0.60 8.01 -10.23
N ALA A 165 0.02 6.89 -10.62
CA ALA A 165 -0.38 5.57 -10.14
C ALA A 165 -0.22 5.44 -8.62
N ALA A 166 0.86 5.99 -8.03
CA ALA A 166 1.08 5.97 -6.59
C ALA A 166 0.04 6.80 -5.82
N ILE A 167 -0.35 7.96 -6.36
CA ILE A 167 -1.37 8.81 -5.74
C ILE A 167 -2.74 8.10 -5.77
N ILE A 168 -3.12 7.55 -6.92
CA ILE A 168 -4.37 6.81 -7.07
C ILE A 168 -4.40 5.59 -6.14
N ASN A 169 -3.28 4.90 -5.95
CA ASN A 169 -3.19 3.76 -5.03
C ASN A 169 -3.52 4.12 -3.57
N GLN A 170 -3.27 5.36 -3.14
CA GLN A 170 -3.62 5.80 -1.78
C GLN A 170 -5.13 5.77 -1.49
N THR A 171 -5.95 5.78 -2.54
CA THR A 171 -7.41 5.68 -2.38
C THR A 171 -7.88 4.33 -1.86
N SER A 172 -7.02 3.30 -1.92
CA SER A 172 -7.28 2.01 -1.29
C SER A 172 -7.67 2.15 0.19
N THR A 173 -7.06 3.11 0.90
CA THR A 173 -7.40 3.41 2.29
C THR A 173 -8.87 3.83 2.45
N VAL A 174 -9.40 4.60 1.50
CA VAL A 174 -10.81 5.03 1.52
C VAL A 174 -11.74 3.85 1.24
N PHE A 175 -11.39 3.01 0.27
CA PHE A 175 -12.16 1.79 0.00
C PHE A 175 -12.19 0.86 1.22
N ILE A 176 -11.05 0.71 1.92
CA ILE A 176 -11.00 -0.07 3.17
C ILE A 176 -11.98 0.51 4.20
N LEU A 177 -12.04 1.84 4.37
CA LEU A 177 -12.95 2.49 5.32
C LEU A 177 -14.42 2.28 4.95
N VAL A 178 -14.76 2.39 3.65
CA VAL A 178 -16.12 2.15 3.16
C VAL A 178 -16.52 0.68 3.38
N LEU A 179 -15.66 -0.25 2.98
CA LEU A 179 -15.90 -1.69 3.15
C LEU A 179 -16.01 -2.07 4.63
N ALA A 180 -15.16 -1.52 5.49
CA ALA A 180 -15.25 -1.73 6.94
C ALA A 180 -16.60 -1.23 7.49
N SER A 181 -17.08 -0.09 7.02
CA SER A 181 -18.39 0.41 7.43
C SER A 181 -19.53 -0.51 6.99
N VAL A 182 -19.48 -1.00 5.75
CA VAL A 182 -20.55 -1.86 5.19
C VAL A 182 -20.52 -3.25 5.82
N PHE A 183 -19.37 -3.91 5.87
CA PHE A 183 -19.24 -5.29 6.30
C PHE A 183 -19.11 -5.46 7.81
N LEU A 184 -18.42 -4.55 8.49
CA LEU A 184 -18.23 -4.57 9.94
C LEU A 184 -19.30 -3.77 10.68
N LYS A 185 -20.26 -3.15 9.95
CA LYS A 185 -21.33 -2.30 10.50
C LYS A 185 -20.81 -1.19 11.41
N GLU A 186 -19.61 -0.70 11.14
CA GLU A 186 -19.06 0.43 11.86
C GLU A 186 -19.78 1.75 11.47
N PRO A 187 -20.04 2.66 12.43
CA PRO A 187 -20.74 3.92 12.14
C PRO A 187 -19.95 4.75 11.13
N PHE A 188 -20.63 5.17 10.06
CA PHE A 188 -20.04 6.04 9.05
C PHE A 188 -20.07 7.49 9.55
N THR A 189 -19.01 7.92 10.16
CA THR A 189 -18.91 9.27 10.75
C THR A 189 -18.74 10.35 9.68
N ALA A 190 -19.10 11.61 9.99
CA ALA A 190 -18.89 12.74 9.10
C ALA A 190 -17.42 12.89 8.65
N ARG A 191 -16.46 12.51 9.49
CA ARG A 191 -15.02 12.46 9.12
C ARG A 191 -14.73 11.48 7.99
N ARG A 192 -15.37 10.30 7.99
CA ARG A 192 -15.20 9.29 6.93
C ARG A 192 -15.81 9.77 5.61
N TRP A 193 -16.96 10.44 5.65
CA TRP A 193 -17.55 11.08 4.48
C TRP A 193 -16.64 12.18 3.89
N ALA A 194 -16.11 13.06 4.73
CA ALA A 194 -15.19 14.11 4.30
C ALA A 194 -13.92 13.51 3.65
N ALA A 195 -13.34 12.48 4.26
CA ALA A 195 -12.18 11.82 3.71
C ALA A 195 -12.45 11.12 2.37
N ALA A 196 -13.59 10.45 2.24
CA ALA A 196 -14.01 9.83 0.97
C ALA A 196 -14.18 10.90 -0.12
N GLY A 197 -14.83 12.02 0.19
CA GLY A 197 -14.99 13.15 -0.73
C GLY A 197 -13.66 13.77 -1.16
N LEU A 198 -12.74 14.00 -0.21
CA LEU A 198 -11.40 14.51 -0.51
C LEU A 198 -10.60 13.52 -1.39
N ALA A 199 -10.66 12.24 -1.08
CA ALA A 199 -9.94 11.25 -1.89
C ALA A 199 -10.49 11.19 -3.31
N ILE A 200 -11.81 11.15 -3.50
CA ILE A 200 -12.43 11.16 -4.84
C ILE A 200 -12.06 12.46 -5.58
N GLY A 201 -12.18 13.62 -4.93
CA GLY A 201 -11.79 14.90 -5.51
C GLY A 201 -10.31 14.94 -5.91
N GLY A 202 -9.42 14.44 -5.05
CA GLY A 202 -7.99 14.36 -5.34
C GLY A 202 -7.67 13.41 -6.50
N ILE A 203 -8.37 12.27 -6.61
CA ILE A 203 -8.23 11.38 -7.78
C ILE A 203 -8.62 12.09 -9.07
N LEU A 204 -9.76 12.77 -9.07
CA LEU A 204 -10.22 13.50 -10.25
C LEU A 204 -9.17 14.54 -10.68
N MET A 205 -8.57 15.26 -9.72
CA MET A 205 -7.49 16.21 -10.02
C MET A 205 -6.26 15.52 -10.62
N VAL A 206 -5.91 14.31 -10.16
CA VAL A 206 -4.77 13.54 -10.70
C VAL A 206 -5.10 12.97 -12.08
N THR A 207 -6.34 12.58 -12.33
CA THR A 207 -6.75 11.92 -13.58
C THR A 207 -6.93 12.93 -14.73
N PHE A 208 -7.38 14.14 -14.43
CA PHE A 208 -7.66 15.18 -15.42
C PHE A 208 -6.57 16.28 -15.50
N GLY A 209 -5.55 16.22 -14.69
CA GLY A 209 -4.39 17.09 -14.70
C GLY A 209 -3.23 16.48 -15.46
#